data_2b1d8e738fa2d2a3a08723942af2c915
#
_entry.id   2b1d8e738fa2d2a3a08723942af2c915
#
_cell.length_a   1.000
_cell.length_b   1.000
_cell.length_c   1.000
_cell.angle_alpha   90.00
_cell.angle_beta   90.00
_cell.angle_gamma   90.00
#
_symmetry.space_group_name_H-M   'P 1'
#
loop_
_entity.id
_entity.type
_entity.pdbx_description
1 polymer ?
#
loop_
_entity_poly.entity_id
_entity_poly.type
_entity_poly.pdbx_seq_one_letter_code
_entity_poly.pdbx_strand_id
1 'polypeptide(L)' 'MNGERQQLNWWQKYTLTLNEASEYFGIGYKKLKLFVQEHSDADFVLWNGNRALIKREQFEKYLDTQMNVI' A
#
# COMPACT_ATOMS: atom_id res chain seq x y z
N MET A 1 -3.20 -6.04 -25.92
CA MET A 1 -2.92 -5.73 -25.76
C MET A 1 -2.33 -5.83 -25.52
N ASN A 2 -2.07 -5.75 -25.32
CA ASN A 2 -1.58 -5.59 -25.09
C ASN A 2 -0.76 -5.32 -24.70
N GLY A 3 -0.75 -6.00 -24.75
CA GLY A 3 0.60 -5.75 -24.50
C GLY A 3 1.06 -4.42 -24.34
N GLU A 4 0.53 -3.62 -25.03
CA GLU A 4 0.96 -2.31 -24.85
C GLU A 4 0.54 -1.75 -23.56
N ARG A 5 -0.01 -2.56 -22.71
CA ARG A 5 -0.25 -2.09 -21.41
C ARG A 5 1.06 -1.73 -20.77
N GLN A 6 1.19 -0.50 -20.37
CA GLN A 6 2.36 -0.05 -19.71
C GLN A 6 2.32 -0.44 -18.27
N GLN A 7 3.46 -0.88 -17.75
CA GLN A 7 3.58 -1.12 -16.33
C GLN A 7 4.12 0.12 -15.67
N LEU A 8 3.34 0.71 -14.78
CA LEU A 8 3.81 1.88 -14.04
C LEU A 8 4.81 1.45 -12.99
N ASN A 9 5.80 2.28 -12.75
CA ASN A 9 6.66 2.10 -11.59
C ASN A 9 5.82 2.30 -10.33
N TRP A 10 6.22 1.69 -9.22
CA TRP A 10 5.42 1.74 -8.02
C TRP A 10 5.17 3.16 -7.56
N TRP A 11 6.17 4.04 -7.67
CA TRP A 11 6.00 5.42 -7.22
C TRP A 11 5.08 6.23 -8.13
N GLN A 12 4.65 5.65 -9.25
CA GLN A 12 3.70 6.29 -10.14
C GLN A 12 2.29 5.79 -9.96
N LYS A 13 2.09 4.76 -9.14
CA LYS A 13 0.78 4.18 -8.93
C LYS A 13 0.04 4.91 -7.83
N TYR A 14 -1.26 5.05 -8.01
CA TYR A 14 -2.11 5.61 -6.96
C TYR A 14 -2.22 4.62 -5.79
N THR A 15 -2.41 3.35 -6.11
CA THR A 15 -2.51 2.30 -5.10
C THR A 15 -1.48 1.21 -5.38
N LEU A 16 -1.09 0.54 -4.30
CA LEU A 16 -0.19 -0.60 -4.37
C LEU A 16 -0.88 -1.81 -3.75
N THR A 17 -0.61 -3.00 -4.30
CA THR A 17 -1.02 -4.21 -3.61
C THR A 17 -0.19 -4.33 -2.33
N LEU A 18 -0.61 -5.23 -1.44
CA LEU A 18 0.17 -5.43 -0.21
C LEU A 18 1.58 -5.93 -0.50
N ASN A 19 1.73 -6.79 -1.52
CA ASN A 19 3.06 -7.23 -1.91
C ASN A 19 3.92 -6.08 -2.40
N GLU A 20 3.36 -5.24 -3.27
CA GLU A 20 4.10 -4.08 -3.77
C GLU A 20 4.44 -3.12 -2.66
N ALA A 21 3.49 -2.87 -1.76
CA ALA A 21 3.71 -1.94 -0.66
C ALA A 21 4.77 -2.50 0.30
N SER A 22 4.73 -3.80 0.53
CA SER A 22 5.73 -4.43 1.39
C SER A 22 7.14 -4.15 0.88
N GLU A 23 7.34 -4.28 -0.43
CA GLU A 23 8.66 -4.04 -1.00
C GLU A 23 8.97 -2.55 -1.12
N TYR A 24 7.98 -1.77 -1.52
CA TYR A 24 8.21 -0.34 -1.70
C TYR A 24 8.56 0.36 -0.39
N PHE A 25 7.86 0.00 0.68
CA PHE A 25 8.08 0.65 1.97
C PHE A 25 9.08 -0.10 2.86
N GLY A 26 9.50 -1.28 2.43
CA GLY A 26 10.46 -2.04 3.25
C GLY A 26 9.86 -2.62 4.51
N ILE A 27 8.58 -2.97 4.48
CA ILE A 27 7.87 -3.54 5.62
C ILE A 27 7.52 -4.98 5.29
N GLY A 28 7.78 -5.91 6.22
CA GLY A 28 7.46 -7.30 5.97
C GLY A 28 6.00 -7.50 5.62
N TYR A 29 5.72 -8.42 4.70
CA TYR A 29 4.38 -8.62 4.19
C TYR A 29 3.39 -8.96 5.30
N LYS A 30 3.75 -9.90 6.17
CA LYS A 30 2.83 -10.33 7.22
C LYS A 30 2.56 -9.21 8.20
N LYS A 31 3.59 -8.45 8.52
CA LYS A 31 3.44 -7.32 9.41
C LYS A 31 2.54 -6.26 8.79
N LEU A 32 2.74 -5.98 7.50
CA LEU A 32 1.92 -4.99 6.81
C LEU A 32 0.47 -5.46 6.72
N LYS A 33 0.26 -6.74 6.43
CA LYS A 33 -1.08 -7.28 6.34
C LYS A 33 -1.83 -7.14 7.66
N LEU A 34 -1.15 -7.46 8.76
CA LEU A 34 -1.77 -7.31 10.07
C LEU A 34 -2.06 -5.85 10.38
N PHE A 35 -1.12 -4.97 10.03
CA PHE A 35 -1.30 -3.55 10.27
C PHE A 35 -2.53 -3.03 9.52
N VAL A 36 -2.69 -3.44 8.27
CA VAL A 36 -3.83 -3.02 7.46
C VAL A 36 -5.14 -3.55 8.06
N GLN A 37 -5.14 -4.77 8.57
CA GLN A 37 -6.34 -5.33 9.19
C GLN A 37 -6.72 -4.54 10.43
N GLU A 38 -5.73 -4.06 11.18
CA GLU A 38 -5.99 -3.26 12.37
C GLU A 38 -6.39 -1.83 12.05
N HIS A 39 -6.12 -1.39 10.82
CA HIS A 39 -6.45 -0.04 10.39
C HIS A 39 -7.34 -0.09 9.15
N SER A 40 -8.31 -0.99 9.15
CA SER A 40 -9.08 -1.30 7.95
C SER A 40 -9.91 -0.13 7.43
N ASP A 41 -10.20 0.86 8.27
CA ASP A 41 -10.96 2.05 7.84
C ASP A 41 -10.07 3.29 7.72
N ALA A 42 -8.75 3.10 7.71
CA ALA A 42 -7.85 4.25 7.59
C ALA A 42 -7.86 4.82 6.18
N ASP A 43 -7.48 6.09 6.07
CA ASP A 43 -7.46 6.80 4.79
C ASP A 43 -6.58 6.12 3.76
N PHE A 44 -5.50 5.49 4.21
CA PHE A 44 -4.53 4.92 3.28
C PHE A 44 -4.90 3.53 2.81
N VAL A 45 -6.02 2.98 3.27
CA VAL A 45 -6.46 1.65 2.87
C VAL A 45 -7.64 1.79 1.92
N LEU A 46 -7.56 1.11 0.77
CA LEU A 46 -8.65 1.05 -0.19
C LEU A 46 -9.03 -0.41 -0.37
N TRP A 47 -10.30 -0.71 -0.17
CA TRP A 47 -10.77 -2.08 -0.33
C TRP A 47 -11.35 -2.28 -1.72
N ASN A 48 -10.85 -3.31 -2.40
CA ASN A 48 -11.37 -3.73 -3.69
C ASN A 48 -11.95 -5.11 -3.45
N GLY A 49 -13.24 -5.16 -3.13
CA GLY A 49 -13.84 -6.38 -2.66
C GLY A 49 -13.24 -6.73 -1.31
N ASN A 50 -12.67 -7.91 -1.19
CA ASN A 50 -12.01 -8.28 0.05
C ASN A 50 -10.50 -8.16 -0.05
N ARG A 51 -9.99 -7.47 -1.07
CA ARG A 51 -8.56 -7.23 -1.22
C ARG A 51 -8.23 -5.83 -0.73
N ALA A 52 -7.20 -5.74 0.08
CA ALA A 52 -6.73 -4.46 0.57
C ALA A 52 -5.67 -3.91 -0.38
N LEU A 53 -5.80 -2.64 -0.70
CA LEU A 53 -4.79 -1.91 -1.45
C LEU A 53 -4.33 -0.76 -0.60
N ILE A 54 -3.10 -0.31 -0.82
CA ILE A 54 -2.52 0.79 -0.08
C ILE A 54 -2.50 2.01 -0.98
N LYS A 55 -3.10 3.11 -0.52
CA LYS A 55 -2.99 4.39 -1.22
C LYS A 55 -1.60 4.93 -0.91
N ARG A 56 -0.74 4.92 -1.91
CA ARG A 56 0.68 5.13 -1.71
C ARG A 56 1.00 6.46 -1.03
N GLU A 57 0.46 7.55 -1.53
CA GLU A 57 0.80 8.85 -0.99
C GLU A 57 0.26 9.05 0.41
N GLN A 58 -0.96 8.59 0.67
CA GLN A 58 -1.54 8.71 1.99
C GLN A 58 -0.77 7.88 3.00
N PHE A 59 -0.30 6.70 2.60
CA PHE A 59 0.47 5.88 3.51
C PHE A 59 1.84 6.48 3.77
N GLU A 60 2.44 7.10 2.74
CA GLU A 60 3.70 7.82 2.93
C GLU A 60 3.53 8.91 3.98
N LYS A 61 2.46 9.68 3.87
CA LYS A 61 2.21 10.74 4.84
C LYS A 61 1.97 10.18 6.23
N TYR A 62 1.25 9.07 6.31
CA TYR A 62 1.01 8.45 7.61
C TYR A 62 2.31 8.01 8.26
N LEU A 63 3.18 7.37 7.51
CA LEU A 63 4.46 6.93 8.05
C LEU A 63 5.31 8.11 8.47
N ASP A 64 5.32 9.18 7.67
CA ASP A 64 6.13 10.34 7.95
C ASP A 64 5.68 11.08 9.20
N THR A 65 4.38 11.08 9.48
CA THR A 65 3.83 11.94 10.53
C THR A 65 3.36 11.19 11.75
N GLN A 66 3.05 9.89 11.63
CA GLN A 66 2.43 9.16 12.71
C GLN A 66 3.27 8.01 13.25
N MET A 67 4.25 7.55 12.49
CA MET A 67 4.96 6.34 12.87
C MET A 67 6.44 6.55 12.84
N ASN A 68 7.11 6.10 13.89
CA ASN A 68 8.57 5.97 13.88
C ASN A 68 8.96 4.51 13.69
N VAL A 69 8.09 3.62 14.14
CA VAL A 69 8.33 2.18 14.09
C VAL A 69 7.02 1.51 13.74
N ILE A 70 7.10 0.49 12.94
CA ILE A 70 5.92 -0.26 12.58
C ILE A 70 6.11 -1.74 12.86
#